data_6299a0a599fee177bde41f63852e682f
#
_entry.id   6299a0a599fee177bde41f63852e682f
#
_cell.length_a   1.000
_cell.length_b   1.000
_cell.length_c   1.000
_cell.angle_alpha   90.00
_cell.angle_beta   90.00
_cell.angle_gamma   90.00
#
_symmetry.space_group_name_H-M   'P 1'
#
loop_
_entity.id
_entity.type
_entity.pdbx_description
1 polymer ?
#
loop_
_entity_poly.entity_id
_entity_poly.type
_entity_poly.pdbx_seq_one_letter_code
_entity_poly.pdbx_strand_id
1 'polypeptide(L)'
;ETALYIINKEYTRALAEKSPKAFSAEPQKILSLRLYDIAASAGTGTALDTDVGYSKINVYGNPTTELADFAIRVRGNSMNPKYQDGDVLLVSRTDEIERGELGIFMLNGESYFKKFGGDRLISLNPEYSDIVFGGGDDIKCFGRVIGRLKR
;
A
#
# COMPACT_ATOMS: atom_id res chain seq x y z
N GLU A 1 -27.92 31.08 -4.84
CA GLU A 1 -27.29 31.58 -5.04
C GLU A 1 -27.05 31.86 -4.42
N THR A 2 -27.89 31.53 -4.77
CA THR A 2 -27.33 32.03 -4.72
C THR A 2 -27.16 32.18 -3.93
N ALA A 3 -27.50 31.73 -4.38
CA ALA A 3 -26.85 32.14 -4.09
C ALA A 3 -26.74 31.92 -3.29
N LEU A 4 -26.93 31.59 -3.29
CA LEU A 4 -26.37 31.71 -3.00
C LEU A 4 -26.31 31.63 -2.60
N TYR A 5 -26.48 31.36 -2.73
CA TYR A 5 -26.04 31.60 -2.83
C TYR A 5 -26.14 31.70 -2.47
N ILE A 6 -26.41 30.60 -2.55
CA ILE A 6 -26.09 31.06 -2.57
C ILE A 6 -25.93 31.13 -1.99
N ILE A 7 -26.14 30.85 -2.00
CA ILE A 7 -25.57 31.28 -1.82
C ILE A 7 -25.51 31.13 -1.31
N ASN A 8 -25.54 30.35 -1.27
CA ASN A 8 -25.07 30.62 -1.22
C ASN A 8 -25.20 30.25 -0.92
N LYS A 9 -25.00 29.50 -1.27
CA LYS A 9 -24.80 29.56 -1.47
C LYS A 9 -24.50 29.44 -1.26
N GLU A 10 -24.63 28.99 -1.27
CA GLU A 10 -24.04 29.29 -1.47
C GLU A 10 -23.64 29.19 -0.99
N TYR A 11 -23.88 28.56 -0.63
CA TYR A 11 -23.16 28.96 -0.52
C TYR A 11 -23.17 28.65 -0.18
N THR A 12 -23.32 28.05 -0.38
CA THR A 12 -22.86 28.30 -0.37
C THR A 12 -23.02 28.03 -0.48
N ARG A 13 -23.42 27.25 -0.48
CA ARG A 13 -23.17 27.49 -0.76
C ARG A 13 -22.68 27.33 -0.80
N ALA A 14 -22.69 27.28 -0.81
CA ALA A 14 -21.87 27.55 -0.99
C ALA A 14 -21.57 27.36 -0.70
N LEU A 15 -21.46 27.07 -0.58
CA LEU A 15 -20.78 27.36 -0.48
C LEU A 15 -20.61 26.94 -0.47
N ALA A 16 -20.59 26.59 -0.63
CA ALA A 16 -20.01 26.61 -0.80
C ALA A 16 -19.82 26.24 -1.09
N GLU A 17 -19.80 25.74 -1.14
CA GLU A 17 -19.26 25.77 -1.55
C GLU A 17 -18.57 25.62 -1.58
N LYS A 18 -18.55 25.32 -1.63
CA LYS A 18 -17.78 25.39 -1.55
C LYS A 18 -17.24 25.18 -1.16
N SER A 19 -17.22 24.95 -0.86
CA SER A 19 -16.61 24.74 -0.33
C SER A 19 -16.54 24.26 -0.15
N PRO A 20 -16.29 23.96 -0.18
CA PRO A 20 -16.10 23.35 0.12
C PRO A 20 -16.21 22.86 0.34
N LYS A 21 -15.90 22.31 0.29
CA LYS A 21 -15.95 21.91 0.84
C LYS A 21 -16.10 21.82 1.61
N ALA A 22 -15.45 21.72 1.29
CA ALA A 22 -15.69 21.66 2.19
C ALA A 22 -16.43 21.62 3.05
N PHE A 23 -16.57 21.90 3.22
CA PHE A 23 -17.34 21.67 4.22
C PHE A 23 -18.11 20.51 4.19
N SER A 24 -17.63 19.39 3.95
CA SER A 24 -18.44 18.26 4.07
C SER A 24 -18.91 18.06 5.50
N ALA A 25 -20.17 17.81 5.66
CA ALA A 25 -20.71 17.63 7.00
C ALA A 25 -20.40 16.24 7.54
N GLU A 26 -19.94 15.31 6.72
CA GLU A 26 -19.72 13.96 7.16
C GLU A 26 -18.34 13.81 7.77
N PRO A 27 -18.24 13.15 8.95
CA PRO A 27 -16.94 12.91 9.55
C PRO A 27 -16.10 11.98 8.70
N GLN A 28 -14.79 12.18 8.74
CA GLN A 28 -13.84 11.32 8.06
C GLN A 28 -13.86 9.95 8.69
N LYS A 29 -14.03 8.91 7.86
CA LYS A 29 -14.00 7.54 8.34
C LYS A 29 -12.56 7.15 8.68
N ILE A 30 -12.41 6.44 9.79
CA ILE A 30 -11.11 5.94 10.23
C ILE A 30 -11.11 4.43 10.10
N LEU A 31 -10.08 3.90 9.45
CA LEU A 31 -9.91 2.47 9.26
C LEU A 31 -8.68 2.01 10.03
N SER A 32 -8.75 0.79 10.57
CA SER A 32 -7.62 0.18 11.25
C SER A 32 -7.07 -0.92 10.34
N LEU A 33 -5.77 -0.87 10.07
CA LEU A 33 -5.08 -1.86 9.25
C LEU A 33 -3.94 -2.48 10.04
N ARG A 34 -3.68 -3.77 9.79
CA ARG A 34 -2.46 -4.39 10.29
C ARG A 34 -1.28 -3.86 9.50
N LEU A 35 -0.22 -3.55 10.20
CA LEU A 35 1.03 -3.07 9.61
C LEU A 35 2.11 -4.10 9.88
N TYR A 36 2.64 -4.69 8.82
CA TYR A 36 3.73 -5.66 8.90
C TYR A 36 5.04 -4.96 8.54
N ASP A 37 6.10 -5.35 9.21
CA ASP A 37 7.44 -4.88 8.88
C ASP A 37 8.12 -5.98 8.06
N ILE A 38 8.46 -5.66 6.82
CA ILE A 38 8.98 -6.67 5.90
C ILE A 38 10.30 -7.25 6.38
N ALA A 39 11.11 -6.45 7.08
CA ALA A 39 12.36 -6.94 7.63
C ALA A 39 12.14 -7.90 8.78
N ALA A 40 11.08 -7.70 9.54
CA ALA A 40 10.78 -8.58 10.68
C ALA A 40 10.31 -9.95 10.22
N SER A 41 9.75 -10.05 9.03
CA SER A 41 9.29 -11.32 8.49
C SER A 41 10.36 -12.03 7.66
N ALA A 42 11.42 -11.32 7.27
CA ALA A 42 12.48 -11.90 6.43
C ALA A 42 13.30 -12.92 7.20
N GLY A 43 13.61 -14.02 6.58
CA GLY A 43 14.49 -15.03 7.13
C GLY A 43 13.91 -15.87 8.25
N THR A 44 12.68 -15.60 8.69
CA THR A 44 12.05 -16.36 9.77
C THR A 44 11.11 -17.44 9.26
N GLY A 45 10.77 -17.37 7.98
CA GLY A 45 9.75 -18.24 7.42
C GLY A 45 8.35 -17.87 7.87
N THR A 46 8.20 -16.79 8.60
CA THR A 46 6.91 -16.32 9.08
C THR A 46 6.11 -15.75 7.94
N ALA A 47 4.99 -16.35 7.65
CA ALA A 47 4.12 -15.86 6.60
C ALA A 47 3.40 -14.61 7.08
N LEU A 48 3.14 -13.70 6.14
CA LEU A 48 2.40 -12.47 6.44
C LEU A 48 0.93 -12.75 6.78
N ASP A 49 0.51 -13.99 6.67
CA ASP A 49 -0.85 -14.39 7.01
C ASP A 49 -0.98 -14.87 8.46
N THR A 50 0.11 -14.83 9.24
CA THR A 50 0.06 -15.18 10.65
C THR A 50 -0.20 -13.93 11.48
N ASP A 51 -0.56 -14.15 12.75
CA ASP A 51 -0.82 -13.05 13.67
C ASP A 51 0.44 -12.56 14.38
N VAL A 52 1.60 -12.96 13.89
CA VAL A 52 2.88 -12.64 14.53
C VAL A 52 3.58 -11.52 13.75
N GLY A 53 4.16 -10.57 14.48
CA GLY A 53 5.02 -9.56 13.88
C GLY A 53 4.30 -8.40 13.22
N TYR A 54 3.08 -8.08 13.68
CA TYR A 54 2.39 -6.92 13.14
C TYR A 54 2.02 -5.94 14.26
N SER A 55 1.81 -4.70 13.88
CA SER A 55 1.18 -3.68 14.70
C SER A 55 -0.07 -3.20 13.98
N LYS A 56 -0.75 -2.20 14.53
CA LYS A 56 -1.93 -1.65 13.88
C LYS A 56 -1.73 -0.17 13.65
N ILE A 57 -2.25 0.32 12.51
CA ILE A 57 -2.26 1.75 12.20
C ILE A 57 -3.68 2.16 11.87
N ASN A 58 -3.97 3.44 12.13
CA ASN A 58 -5.24 4.03 11.74
C ASN A 58 -5.00 4.93 10.54
N VAL A 59 -5.86 4.80 9.53
CA VAL A 59 -5.76 5.59 8.31
C VAL A 59 -7.13 6.19 8.00
N TYR A 60 -7.13 7.31 7.30
CA TYR A 60 -8.38 7.91 6.85
C TYR A 60 -8.97 7.08 5.70
N GLY A 61 -10.29 6.90 5.74
CA GLY A 61 -11.00 6.20 4.69
C GLY A 61 -11.03 6.99 3.40
N ASN A 62 -10.65 6.35 2.30
CA ASN A 62 -10.76 6.87 0.95
C ASN A 62 -10.82 5.66 0.02
N PRO A 63 -11.05 5.86 -1.30
CA PRO A 63 -11.20 4.69 -2.18
C PRO A 63 -10.02 3.72 -2.14
N THR A 64 -8.80 4.21 -1.95
CA THR A 64 -7.63 3.35 -1.92
C THR A 64 -7.53 2.62 -0.58
N THR A 65 -7.66 3.34 0.54
CA THR A 65 -7.51 2.69 1.85
C THR A 65 -8.63 1.68 2.11
N GLU A 66 -9.81 1.90 1.53
CA GLU A 66 -10.92 0.96 1.70
C GLU A 66 -10.70 -0.34 0.94
N LEU A 67 -9.85 -0.33 -0.07
CA LEU A 67 -9.48 -1.53 -0.81
C LEU A 67 -8.28 -2.25 -0.19
N ALA A 68 -7.60 -1.62 0.75
CA ALA A 68 -6.41 -2.21 1.36
C ALA A 68 -6.82 -3.25 2.40
N ASP A 69 -6.13 -4.38 2.39
CA ASP A 69 -6.34 -5.44 3.37
C ASP A 69 -5.32 -5.34 4.50
N PHE A 70 -4.14 -4.84 4.21
CA PHE A 70 -3.10 -4.64 5.21
C PHE A 70 -2.08 -3.63 4.68
N ALA A 71 -1.13 -3.26 5.55
CA ALA A 71 -0.06 -2.34 5.21
C ALA A 71 1.30 -2.99 5.47
N ILE A 72 2.31 -2.52 4.75
CA ILE A 72 3.68 -3.02 4.86
C ILE A 72 4.61 -1.82 5.02
N ARG A 73 5.55 -1.92 5.96
CA ARG A 73 6.63 -0.94 6.09
C ARG A 73 7.83 -1.39 5.27
N VAL A 74 8.27 -0.52 4.38
CA VAL A 74 9.42 -0.80 3.52
C VAL A 74 10.71 -0.73 4.34
N ARG A 75 11.62 -1.67 4.08
CA ARG A 75 12.96 -1.64 4.65
C ARG A 75 13.96 -1.74 3.51
N GLY A 76 15.02 -0.91 3.61
CA GLY A 76 16.10 -0.92 2.65
C GLY A 76 15.85 -0.03 1.45
N ASN A 77 16.75 -0.13 0.46
CA ASN A 77 16.85 0.82 -0.63
C ASN A 77 16.58 0.21 -2.00
N SER A 78 16.13 -1.04 -2.07
CA SER A 78 16.02 -1.72 -3.36
C SER A 78 14.94 -1.15 -4.27
N MET A 79 14.04 -0.34 -3.72
CA MET A 79 12.98 0.30 -4.52
C MET A 79 13.13 1.81 -4.59
N ASN A 80 14.31 2.34 -4.18
CA ASN A 80 14.64 3.75 -4.33
C ASN A 80 14.76 4.12 -5.81
N PRO A 81 14.48 5.35 -6.17
CA PRO A 81 14.04 6.46 -5.31
C PRO A 81 12.54 6.54 -5.10
N LYS A 82 11.76 5.73 -5.83
CA LYS A 82 10.31 5.84 -5.81
C LYS A 82 9.74 5.47 -4.45
N TYR A 83 10.27 4.42 -3.85
CA TYR A 83 9.87 3.99 -2.50
C TYR A 83 11.11 3.98 -1.63
N GLN A 84 10.99 4.53 -0.44
CA GLN A 84 12.14 4.73 0.46
C GLN A 84 11.95 3.91 1.72
N ASP A 85 13.06 3.63 2.39
CA ASP A 85 13.05 2.97 3.68
C ASP A 85 12.09 3.69 4.62
N GLY A 86 11.22 2.96 5.28
CA GLY A 86 10.25 3.52 6.20
C GLY A 86 8.90 3.85 5.59
N ASP A 87 8.78 3.87 4.26
CA ASP A 87 7.49 4.10 3.62
C ASP A 87 6.48 3.02 4.03
N VAL A 88 5.22 3.42 4.13
CA VAL A 88 4.13 2.50 4.45
C VAL A 88 3.29 2.30 3.20
N LEU A 89 3.20 1.05 2.76
CA LEU A 89 2.48 0.67 1.56
C LEU A 89 1.12 0.12 1.92
N LEU A 90 0.14 0.38 1.07
CA LEU A 90 -1.20 -0.19 1.18
C LEU A 90 -1.28 -1.37 0.22
N VAL A 91 -1.76 -2.50 0.70
CA VAL A 91 -1.71 -3.75 -0.03
C VAL A 91 -3.09 -4.39 -0.09
N SER A 92 -3.51 -4.78 -1.27
CA SER A 92 -4.72 -5.56 -1.49
C SER A 92 -4.31 -7.02 -1.61
N ARG A 93 -4.90 -7.88 -0.76
CA ARG A 93 -4.53 -9.29 -0.70
C ARG A 93 -4.96 -10.00 -1.97
N THR A 94 -3.98 -10.63 -2.63
CA THR A 94 -4.24 -11.45 -3.81
C THR A 94 -3.05 -12.39 -3.99
N ASP A 95 -3.31 -13.56 -4.56
CA ASP A 95 -2.25 -14.48 -4.95
C ASP A 95 -1.95 -14.40 -6.45
N GLU A 96 -2.64 -13.50 -7.17
CA GLU A 96 -2.45 -13.31 -8.61
C GLU A 96 -2.01 -11.89 -8.88
N ILE A 97 -0.94 -11.78 -9.65
CA ILE A 97 -0.36 -10.50 -10.00
C ILE A 97 0.17 -10.56 -11.42
N GLU A 98 0.13 -9.45 -12.13
CA GLU A 98 0.57 -9.39 -13.52
C GLU A 98 1.94 -8.76 -13.64
N ARG A 99 2.63 -9.06 -14.73
CA ARG A 99 3.93 -8.46 -15.01
C ARG A 99 3.83 -6.94 -14.94
N GLY A 100 4.81 -6.33 -14.32
CA GLY A 100 4.88 -4.88 -14.18
C GLY A 100 4.20 -4.35 -12.94
N GLU A 101 3.39 -5.15 -12.26
CA GLU A 101 2.75 -4.71 -11.02
C GLU A 101 3.68 -4.87 -9.84
N LEU A 102 3.48 -4.04 -8.82
CA LEU A 102 4.24 -4.09 -7.59
C LEU A 102 3.51 -4.99 -6.59
N GLY A 103 4.25 -5.87 -5.94
CA GLY A 103 3.65 -6.82 -5.03
C GLY A 103 4.53 -7.14 -3.84
N ILE A 104 3.93 -7.86 -2.93
CA ILE A 104 4.59 -8.40 -1.75
C ILE A 104 4.68 -9.91 -1.95
N PHE A 105 5.89 -10.42 -1.89
CA PHE A 105 6.18 -11.82 -2.20
C PHE A 105 6.93 -12.48 -1.06
N MET A 106 6.75 -13.79 -0.96
CA MET A 106 7.65 -14.62 -0.17
C MET A 106 8.34 -15.58 -1.13
N LEU A 107 9.67 -15.56 -1.13
CA LEU A 107 10.48 -16.44 -1.97
C LEU A 107 11.42 -17.21 -1.06
N ASN A 108 11.22 -18.51 -1.01
CA ASN A 108 12.04 -19.40 -0.20
C ASN A 108 12.14 -18.93 1.27
N GLY A 109 11.01 -18.47 1.82
CA GLY A 109 10.92 -18.06 3.22
C GLY A 109 11.31 -16.63 3.51
N GLU A 110 11.70 -15.85 2.51
CA GLU A 110 12.03 -14.44 2.69
C GLU A 110 11.03 -13.55 2.00
N SER A 111 10.69 -12.43 2.65
CA SER A 111 9.68 -11.50 2.16
C SER A 111 10.33 -10.39 1.34
N TYR A 112 9.67 -10.02 0.25
CA TYR A 112 10.18 -9.01 -0.68
C TYR A 112 9.05 -8.09 -1.13
N PHE A 113 9.40 -6.80 -1.28
CA PHE A 113 8.59 -5.83 -2.01
C PHE A 113 9.31 -5.56 -3.33
N LYS A 114 8.71 -6.01 -4.44
CA LYS A 114 9.37 -5.95 -5.76
C LYS A 114 8.33 -5.77 -6.85
N LYS A 115 8.81 -5.45 -8.05
CA LYS A 115 7.99 -5.47 -9.25
C LYS A 115 8.02 -6.88 -9.84
N PHE A 116 6.86 -7.39 -10.22
CA PHE A 116 6.76 -8.74 -10.76
C PHE A 116 7.20 -8.76 -12.22
N GLY A 117 8.13 -9.64 -12.54
CA GLY A 117 8.66 -9.78 -13.89
C GLY A 117 8.29 -11.09 -14.58
N GLY A 118 7.39 -11.88 -13.99
CA GLY A 118 6.98 -13.17 -14.54
C GLY A 118 7.84 -14.31 -14.02
N ASP A 119 9.11 -14.31 -14.36
CA ASP A 119 10.07 -15.31 -13.89
C ASP A 119 11.07 -14.72 -12.90
N ARG A 120 10.84 -13.49 -12.44
CA ARG A 120 11.78 -12.79 -11.60
C ARG A 120 11.09 -11.71 -10.80
N LEU A 121 11.75 -11.29 -9.74
CA LEU A 121 11.37 -10.13 -8.95
C LEU A 121 12.36 -9.01 -9.26
N ILE A 122 11.84 -7.84 -9.61
CA ILE A 122 12.63 -6.72 -10.12
C ILE A 122 12.66 -5.61 -9.10
N SER A 123 13.87 -5.13 -8.77
CA SER A 123 14.04 -3.96 -7.94
C SER A 123 13.94 -2.71 -8.81
N LEU A 124 13.24 -1.67 -8.32
CA LEU A 124 13.17 -0.40 -9.04
C LEU A 124 14.49 0.36 -9.01
N ASN A 125 15.32 0.08 -8.01
CA ASN A 125 16.66 0.67 -7.92
C ASN A 125 17.58 -0.13 -8.84
N PRO A 126 18.16 0.52 -9.87
CA PRO A 126 19.00 -0.19 -10.83
C PRO A 126 20.30 -0.73 -10.26
N GLU A 127 20.67 -0.33 -9.04
CA GLU A 127 21.86 -0.88 -8.38
C GLU A 127 21.62 -2.29 -7.83
N TYR A 128 20.37 -2.75 -7.83
CA TYR A 128 20.02 -4.08 -7.33
C TYR A 128 19.66 -4.98 -8.50
N SER A 129 20.25 -6.18 -8.51
CA SER A 129 19.97 -7.17 -9.56
C SER A 129 18.58 -7.76 -9.39
N ASP A 130 18.02 -8.23 -10.51
CA ASP A 130 16.77 -9.01 -10.46
C ASP A 130 17.00 -10.31 -9.72
N ILE A 131 15.96 -10.79 -9.06
CA ILE A 131 15.97 -12.09 -8.40
C ILE A 131 15.20 -13.05 -9.27
N VAL A 132 15.91 -13.92 -10.00
CA VAL A 132 15.29 -14.90 -10.88
C VAL A 132 14.93 -16.15 -10.09
N PHE A 133 13.74 -16.68 -10.32
CA PHE A 133 13.29 -17.90 -9.66
C PHE A 133 12.80 -18.90 -10.71
N GLY A 134 12.74 -20.16 -10.32
CA GLY A 134 12.36 -21.23 -11.23
C GLY A 134 11.67 -22.37 -10.51
N GLY A 135 11.61 -23.54 -11.15
CA GLY A 135 10.78 -24.64 -10.71
C GLY A 135 11.10 -25.21 -9.33
N GLY A 136 12.33 -25.01 -8.83
CA GLY A 136 12.69 -25.48 -7.50
C GLY A 136 12.42 -24.49 -6.38
N ASP A 137 11.96 -23.30 -6.71
CA ASP A 137 11.77 -22.22 -5.74
C ASP A 137 10.33 -22.19 -5.24
N ASP A 138 10.18 -21.83 -3.96
CA ASP A 138 8.87 -21.64 -3.35
C ASP A 138 8.56 -20.14 -3.38
N ILE A 139 7.68 -19.74 -4.30
CA ILE A 139 7.29 -18.33 -4.49
C ILE A 139 5.80 -18.19 -4.24
N LYS A 140 5.45 -17.20 -3.43
CA LYS A 140 4.05 -16.86 -3.16
C LYS A 140 3.87 -15.36 -3.27
N CYS A 141 2.74 -14.95 -3.82
CA CYS A 141 2.33 -13.55 -3.81
C CYS A 141 1.32 -13.36 -2.67
N PHE A 142 1.56 -12.37 -1.81
CA PHE A 142 0.65 -12.06 -0.71
C PHE A 142 -0.26 -10.89 -1.05
N GLY A 143 0.09 -10.09 -2.04
CA GLY A 143 -0.77 -8.98 -2.38
C GLY A 143 -0.15 -8.05 -3.40
N ARG A 144 -1.02 -7.20 -3.93
CA ARG A 144 -0.67 -6.13 -4.87
C ARG A 144 -0.58 -4.83 -4.10
N VAL A 145 0.48 -4.07 -4.33
CA VAL A 145 0.62 -2.74 -3.74
C VAL A 145 -0.29 -1.78 -4.51
N ILE A 146 -1.22 -1.15 -3.80
CA ILE A 146 -2.22 -0.28 -4.43
C ILE A 146 -2.03 1.19 -4.07
N GLY A 147 -1.14 1.48 -3.13
CA GLY A 147 -0.88 2.87 -2.75
C GLY A 147 0.17 2.96 -1.68
N ARG A 148 0.47 4.19 -1.31
CA ARG A 148 1.45 4.50 -0.27
C ARG A 148 0.89 5.64 0.58
N LEU A 149 1.05 5.53 1.90
CA LEU A 149 0.69 6.63 2.77
C LEU A 149 1.69 7.76 2.56
N LYS A 150 1.21 9.00 2.67
CA LYS A 150 2.10 10.16 2.53
C LYS A 150 3.15 10.13 3.63
N ARG A 151 4.36 10.53 3.25
CA ARG A 151 5.47 10.65 4.19
C ARG A 151 5.27 11.83 5.14
#